data_07f1f84154177d1746e40c5ea7b6bc05
#
_entry.id   07f1f84154177d1746e40c5ea7b6bc05
#
_cell.length_a   1.000
_cell.length_b   1.000
_cell.length_c   1.000
_cell.angle_alpha   90.00
_cell.angle_beta   90.00
_cell.angle_gamma   90.00
#
_symmetry.space_group_name_H-M   'P 1'
#
loop_
_entity.id
_entity.type
_entity.pdbx_description
1 polymer ?
#
loop_
_entity_poly.entity_id
_entity_poly.type
_entity_poly.pdbx_seq_one_letter_code
_entity_poly.pdbx_strand_id
1 'polypeptide(L)'
;MQKSFLLLFFALLPFSLSAQHLFLQLGGGFAGHYNAHRPVGATQVALGYEFELDQHWALAPSFGFAGKGWEEADRLTPDLLYDAAGQPRRNAAGEHLQRTDAQGRPVQSTMHRDYTAHYLQLDLPLHYYHRLAEHRYLRFMAGVYTAYGVGGRRRTRGDGTAAGERKISYTDPTFSLSGSRRFDAGLKAGVAYQFPTALTAGVEANFGLLPVNRLSSDFTKEGRNVSLLLTFTYHFDRKKRISAPADAF
;
A
#
# COMPACT_ATOMS: atom_id res chain seq x y z
N MET A 1 16.33 -23.55 12.66
CA MET A 1 15.23 -23.78 11.73
C MET A 1 15.09 -22.70 10.61
N GLN A 2 15.82 -21.57 10.63
CA GLN A 2 15.72 -20.52 9.59
C GLN A 2 16.49 -20.79 8.29
N LYS A 3 17.50 -21.67 8.29
CA LYS A 3 18.33 -21.94 7.10
C LYS A 3 17.67 -22.91 6.09
N SER A 4 16.70 -23.71 6.52
CA SER A 4 16.04 -24.70 5.66
C SER A 4 14.97 -24.12 4.73
N PHE A 5 14.40 -22.97 5.07
CA PHE A 5 13.36 -22.31 4.24
C PHE A 5 13.95 -21.63 3.00
N LEU A 6 15.17 -21.11 3.10
CA LEU A 6 15.87 -20.49 1.98
C LEU A 6 16.32 -21.51 0.93
N LEU A 7 16.71 -22.71 1.37
CA LEU A 7 17.10 -23.81 0.49
C LEU A 7 15.92 -24.41 -0.29
N LEU A 8 14.73 -24.45 0.30
CA LEU A 8 13.53 -24.90 -0.38
C LEU A 8 13.09 -23.96 -1.52
N PHE A 9 13.33 -22.66 -1.35
CA PHE A 9 13.02 -21.66 -2.39
C PHE A 9 13.97 -21.76 -3.60
N PHE A 10 15.24 -22.11 -3.38
CA PHE A 10 16.22 -22.34 -4.44
C PHE A 10 16.11 -23.72 -5.10
N ALA A 11 15.58 -24.73 -4.40
CA ALA A 11 15.41 -26.08 -4.94
C ALA A 11 14.20 -26.22 -5.89
N LEU A 12 13.29 -25.26 -5.92
CA LEU A 12 12.16 -25.21 -6.86
C LEU A 12 12.49 -24.50 -8.18
N LEU A 13 13.73 -24.10 -8.39
CA LEU A 13 14.21 -23.36 -9.59
C LEU A 13 14.62 -24.20 -10.82
N PRO A 14 14.61 -25.53 -10.89
CA PRO A 14 14.88 -26.22 -12.16
C PRO A 14 13.60 -26.60 -12.91
N PHE A 15 12.65 -25.67 -13.05
CA PHE A 15 11.62 -25.84 -14.08
C PHE A 15 12.15 -25.25 -15.37
N SER A 16 12.15 -26.09 -16.43
CA SER A 16 12.61 -25.84 -17.79
C SER A 16 12.58 -24.38 -18.24
N LEU A 17 13.77 -23.82 -18.41
CA LEU A 17 14.11 -22.42 -18.67
C LEU A 17 13.65 -21.87 -20.04
N SER A 18 12.72 -22.48 -20.74
CA SER A 18 12.45 -22.15 -22.15
C SER A 18 11.39 -21.07 -22.40
N ALA A 19 10.69 -20.59 -21.37
CA ALA A 19 9.67 -19.53 -21.53
C ALA A 19 9.63 -18.61 -20.30
N GLN A 20 10.71 -17.85 -20.11
CA GLN A 20 10.81 -16.88 -19.00
C GLN A 20 10.92 -15.49 -19.57
N HIS A 21 10.08 -14.59 -19.08
CA HIS A 21 10.08 -13.20 -19.52
C HIS A 21 10.33 -12.26 -18.34
N LEU A 22 11.47 -11.57 -18.40
CA LEU A 22 11.73 -10.45 -17.48
C LEU A 22 10.76 -9.32 -17.80
N PHE A 23 10.16 -8.72 -16.78
CA PHE A 23 9.28 -7.56 -16.95
C PHE A 23 9.54 -6.48 -15.92
N LEU A 24 9.27 -5.23 -16.32
CA LEU A 24 9.20 -4.05 -15.49
C LEU A 24 7.74 -3.59 -15.42
N GLN A 25 7.21 -3.41 -14.23
CA GLN A 25 5.88 -2.89 -14.00
C GLN A 25 5.94 -1.53 -13.31
N LEU A 26 5.18 -0.58 -13.84
CA LEU A 26 4.92 0.72 -13.24
C LEU A 26 3.44 0.82 -12.91
N GLY A 27 3.11 1.37 -11.75
CA GLY A 27 1.73 1.56 -11.31
C GLY A 27 1.53 2.94 -10.67
N GLY A 28 0.37 3.52 -10.93
CA GLY A 28 -0.06 4.76 -10.30
C GLY A 28 -1.56 4.73 -10.03
N GLY A 29 -2.00 5.30 -8.92
CA GLY A 29 -3.42 5.27 -8.56
C GLY A 29 -3.66 5.79 -7.15
N PHE A 30 -4.49 5.08 -6.41
CA PHE A 30 -4.94 5.49 -5.09
C PHE A 30 -4.74 4.37 -4.07
N ALA A 31 -4.43 4.76 -2.83
CA ALA A 31 -4.40 3.87 -1.68
C ALA A 31 -5.12 4.50 -0.50
N GLY A 32 -5.56 3.65 0.41
CA GLY A 32 -6.20 4.02 1.65
C GLY A 32 -6.29 2.83 2.60
N HIS A 33 -7.13 2.99 3.62
CA HIS A 33 -7.59 1.89 4.47
C HIS A 33 -9.08 1.66 4.24
N TYR A 34 -9.60 0.50 4.57
CA TYR A 34 -11.05 0.25 4.54
C TYR A 34 -11.87 1.29 5.32
N ASN A 35 -11.26 1.90 6.35
CA ASN A 35 -11.87 2.92 7.19
C ASN A 35 -11.23 4.31 7.01
N ALA A 36 -10.47 4.55 5.95
CA ALA A 36 -9.87 5.85 5.68
C ALA A 36 -10.94 6.86 5.29
N HIS A 37 -10.73 8.12 5.68
CA HIS A 37 -11.62 9.21 5.29
C HIS A 37 -11.48 9.51 3.80
N ARG A 38 -10.24 9.53 3.30
CA ARG A 38 -9.94 9.77 1.88
C ARG A 38 -8.79 8.89 1.40
N PRO A 39 -8.86 8.42 0.15
CA PRO A 39 -7.72 7.80 -0.50
C PRO A 39 -6.67 8.85 -0.83
N VAL A 40 -5.41 8.45 -0.85
CA VAL A 40 -4.26 9.26 -1.28
C VAL A 40 -3.57 8.63 -2.48
N GLY A 41 -2.72 9.40 -3.16
CA GLY A 41 -1.95 8.89 -4.28
C GLY A 41 -1.11 7.66 -3.91
N ALA A 42 -1.10 6.67 -4.79
CA ALA A 42 -0.31 5.45 -4.66
C ALA A 42 0.59 5.26 -5.88
N THR A 43 1.75 4.65 -5.66
CA THR A 43 2.72 4.34 -6.73
C THR A 43 3.27 2.94 -6.54
N GLN A 44 3.65 2.29 -7.65
CA GLN A 44 4.34 1.01 -7.63
C GLN A 44 5.38 0.95 -8.75
N VAL A 45 6.55 0.40 -8.41
CA VAL A 45 7.59 0.04 -9.38
C VAL A 45 8.07 -1.34 -9.01
N ALA A 46 7.95 -2.32 -9.92
CA ALA A 46 8.35 -3.69 -9.65
C ALA A 46 9.07 -4.30 -10.84
N LEU A 47 10.07 -5.12 -10.55
CA LEU A 47 10.77 -5.97 -11.50
C LEU A 47 10.39 -7.42 -11.19
N GLY A 48 10.07 -8.20 -12.23
CA GLY A 48 9.64 -9.56 -12.04
C GLY A 48 9.96 -10.46 -13.22
N TYR A 49 9.69 -11.74 -13.00
CA TYR A 49 9.80 -12.78 -13.99
C TYR A 49 8.45 -13.45 -14.20
N GLU A 50 8.08 -13.70 -15.44
CA GLU A 50 6.91 -14.47 -15.79
C GLU A 50 7.34 -15.86 -16.25
N PHE A 51 6.84 -16.90 -15.56
CA PHE A 51 7.05 -18.31 -15.85
C PHE A 51 5.78 -18.86 -16.50
N GLU A 52 5.83 -19.19 -17.76
CA GLU A 52 4.71 -19.85 -18.44
C GLU A 52 4.57 -21.27 -17.92
N LEU A 53 3.40 -21.59 -17.35
CA LEU A 53 3.06 -22.93 -16.85
C LEU A 53 2.42 -23.76 -17.98
N ASP A 54 1.58 -23.11 -18.76
CA ASP A 54 0.98 -23.65 -19.99
C ASP A 54 0.59 -22.51 -20.97
N GLN A 55 -0.26 -22.81 -21.95
CA GLN A 55 -0.71 -21.84 -22.96
C GLN A 55 -1.55 -20.68 -22.38
N HIS A 56 -2.19 -20.90 -21.23
CA HIS A 56 -3.12 -19.96 -20.62
C HIS A 56 -2.62 -19.43 -19.29
N TRP A 57 -1.78 -20.16 -18.58
CA TRP A 57 -1.38 -19.84 -17.22
C TRP A 57 0.09 -19.49 -17.11
N ALA A 58 0.38 -18.48 -16.32
CA ALA A 58 1.75 -18.13 -15.96
C ALA A 58 1.82 -17.71 -14.49
N LEU A 59 2.94 -17.99 -13.84
CA LEU A 59 3.29 -17.48 -12.51
C LEU A 59 4.23 -16.28 -12.69
N ALA A 60 3.95 -15.16 -12.03
CA ALA A 60 4.69 -13.91 -12.26
C ALA A 60 5.21 -13.26 -10.97
N PRO A 61 6.13 -13.93 -10.24
CA PRO A 61 6.74 -13.31 -9.07
C PRO A 61 7.41 -11.99 -9.44
N SER A 62 7.21 -10.98 -8.57
CA SER A 62 7.88 -9.69 -8.73
C SER A 62 8.27 -9.09 -7.39
N PHE A 63 9.31 -8.27 -7.40
CA PHE A 63 9.78 -7.53 -6.25
C PHE A 63 9.93 -6.06 -6.62
N GLY A 64 9.54 -5.18 -5.71
CA GLY A 64 9.61 -3.76 -5.99
C GLY A 64 9.29 -2.86 -4.82
N PHE A 65 9.04 -1.61 -5.17
CA PHE A 65 8.68 -0.54 -4.26
C PHE A 65 7.21 -0.18 -4.43
N ALA A 66 6.49 -0.05 -3.32
CA ALA A 66 5.11 0.41 -3.28
C ALA A 66 4.97 1.60 -2.32
N GLY A 67 4.53 2.74 -2.87
CA GLY A 67 4.13 3.91 -2.11
C GLY A 67 2.62 3.83 -1.85
N LYS A 68 2.23 3.81 -0.58
CA LYS A 68 0.84 3.81 -0.11
C LYS A 68 0.63 4.96 0.87
N GLY A 69 -0.60 5.25 1.22
CA GLY A 69 -0.90 6.22 2.25
C GLY A 69 -2.38 6.26 2.56
N TRP A 70 -2.74 7.08 3.52
CA TRP A 70 -4.12 7.27 3.94
C TRP A 70 -4.27 8.58 4.71
N GLU A 71 -5.49 9.05 4.79
CA GLU A 71 -5.88 10.20 5.56
C GLU A 71 -6.87 9.76 6.66
N GLU A 72 -6.59 10.12 7.90
CA GLU A 72 -7.52 9.89 9.00
C GLU A 72 -8.62 10.95 8.98
N ALA A 73 -9.82 10.58 9.46
CA ALA A 73 -10.88 11.55 9.68
C ALA A 73 -10.42 12.62 10.67
N ASP A 74 -10.83 13.85 10.44
CA ASP A 74 -10.57 14.97 11.32
C ASP A 74 -11.06 14.67 12.73
N ARG A 75 -10.21 14.98 13.71
CA ARG A 75 -10.52 14.77 15.12
C ARG A 75 -10.66 16.11 15.81
N LEU A 76 -11.74 16.23 16.57
CA LEU A 76 -11.88 17.30 17.53
C LEU A 76 -11.10 16.94 18.79
N THR A 77 -10.16 17.80 19.17
CA THR A 77 -9.37 17.66 20.41
C THR A 77 -9.59 18.89 21.26
N PRO A 78 -9.67 18.72 22.62
CA PRO A 78 -9.74 19.86 23.52
C PRO A 78 -8.55 20.79 23.31
N ASP A 79 -8.80 22.09 23.14
CA ASP A 79 -7.74 23.09 23.11
C ASP A 79 -7.28 23.38 24.54
N LEU A 80 -6.09 22.86 24.90
CA LEU A 80 -5.56 22.93 26.24
C LEU A 80 -4.83 24.24 26.47
N LEU A 81 -4.88 24.75 27.75
CA LEU A 81 -4.03 25.82 28.18
C LEU A 81 -2.66 25.27 28.60
N TYR A 82 -1.60 25.95 28.17
CA TYR A 82 -0.23 25.59 28.47
C TYR A 82 0.43 26.65 29.35
N ASP A 83 1.39 26.21 30.15
CA ASP A 83 2.24 27.12 30.96
C ASP A 83 3.43 27.64 30.10
N ALA A 84 4.27 28.48 30.73
CA ALA A 84 5.44 29.05 30.04
C ALA A 84 6.50 28.00 29.67
N ALA A 85 6.47 26.80 30.28
CA ALA A 85 7.33 25.68 29.98
C ALA A 85 6.75 24.74 28.90
N GLY A 86 5.56 25.09 28.34
CA GLY A 86 4.88 24.27 27.34
C GLY A 86 4.20 23.01 27.88
N GLN A 87 3.95 22.95 29.21
CA GLN A 87 3.25 21.83 29.82
C GLN A 87 1.75 22.15 29.97
N PRO A 88 0.86 21.16 29.71
CA PRO A 88 -0.56 21.36 29.91
C PRO A 88 -0.87 21.75 31.36
N ARG A 89 -1.51 22.87 31.54
CA ARG A 89 -1.96 23.33 32.87
C ARG A 89 -3.08 22.44 33.42
N ARG A 90 -3.04 22.22 34.73
CA ARG A 90 -4.04 21.42 35.43
C ARG A 90 -4.74 22.26 36.51
N ASN A 91 -5.99 21.92 36.81
CA ASN A 91 -6.72 22.46 37.95
C ASN A 91 -6.31 21.75 39.25
N ALA A 92 -6.86 22.17 40.37
CA ALA A 92 -6.60 21.55 41.68
C ALA A 92 -7.05 20.07 41.77
N ALA A 93 -7.96 19.62 40.91
CA ALA A 93 -8.39 18.23 40.80
C ALA A 93 -7.50 17.38 39.86
N GLY A 94 -6.45 17.97 39.27
CA GLY A 94 -5.53 17.30 38.36
C GLY A 94 -6.02 17.20 36.89
N GLU A 95 -7.17 17.78 36.55
CA GLU A 95 -7.73 17.79 35.21
C GLU A 95 -7.07 18.87 34.36
N HIS A 96 -6.91 18.60 33.07
CA HIS A 96 -6.36 19.56 32.12
C HIS A 96 -7.29 20.75 31.93
N LEU A 97 -6.75 21.96 32.07
CA LEU A 97 -7.48 23.18 31.78
C LEU A 97 -7.66 23.35 30.29
N GLN A 98 -8.91 23.57 29.89
CA GLN A 98 -9.28 23.83 28.48
C GLN A 98 -9.45 25.32 28.25
N ARG A 99 -9.16 25.77 27.06
CA ARG A 99 -9.47 27.10 26.60
C ARG A 99 -10.99 27.22 26.42
N THR A 100 -11.53 28.34 26.81
CA THR A 100 -12.96 28.67 26.64
C THR A 100 -13.13 29.83 25.68
N ASP A 101 -14.25 29.87 24.97
CA ASP A 101 -14.69 31.03 24.17
C ASP A 101 -15.23 32.17 25.11
N ALA A 102 -15.66 33.26 24.49
CA ALA A 102 -16.23 34.40 25.19
C ALA A 102 -17.52 34.06 25.97
N GLN A 103 -18.16 32.96 25.67
CA GLN A 103 -19.36 32.45 26.32
C GLN A 103 -19.04 31.38 27.38
N GLY A 104 -17.76 31.11 27.68
CA GLY A 104 -17.30 30.12 28.64
C GLY A 104 -17.39 28.67 28.16
N ARG A 105 -17.65 28.41 26.88
CA ARG A 105 -17.73 27.05 26.31
C ARG A 105 -16.34 26.54 25.93
N PRO A 106 -16.03 25.24 26.18
CA PRO A 106 -14.76 24.65 25.82
C PRO A 106 -14.50 24.80 24.30
N VAL A 107 -13.34 25.31 23.93
CA VAL A 107 -12.88 25.41 22.55
C VAL A 107 -12.31 24.06 22.14
N GLN A 108 -12.73 23.56 20.98
CA GLN A 108 -12.18 22.38 20.36
C GLN A 108 -11.39 22.75 19.11
N SER A 109 -10.27 22.09 18.91
CA SER A 109 -9.41 22.25 17.74
C SER A 109 -9.53 21.02 16.85
N THR A 110 -9.55 21.25 15.54
CA THR A 110 -9.56 20.18 14.54
C THR A 110 -8.13 19.71 14.31
N MET A 111 -7.88 18.42 14.44
CA MET A 111 -6.61 17.78 14.08
C MET A 111 -6.76 16.89 12.86
N HIS A 112 -5.90 17.12 11.89
CA HIS A 112 -5.83 16.44 10.61
C HIS A 112 -4.54 15.62 10.51
N ARG A 113 -4.61 14.35 10.07
CA ARG A 113 -3.45 13.47 9.95
C ARG A 113 -3.39 12.80 8.59
N ASP A 114 -2.28 13.04 7.90
CA ASP A 114 -1.93 12.39 6.64
C ASP A 114 -0.78 11.40 6.87
N TYR A 115 -0.86 10.25 6.22
CA TYR A 115 0.18 9.24 6.25
C TYR A 115 0.67 8.94 4.84
N THR A 116 1.99 8.89 4.68
CA THR A 116 2.64 8.21 3.56
C THR A 116 3.41 7.02 4.10
N ALA A 117 3.41 5.92 3.38
CA ALA A 117 4.10 4.69 3.75
C ALA A 117 4.78 4.09 2.52
N HIS A 118 6.05 3.77 2.67
CA HIS A 118 6.87 3.19 1.61
C HIS A 118 7.23 1.75 1.98
N TYR A 119 6.96 0.83 1.07
CA TYR A 119 7.15 -0.60 1.26
C TYR A 119 8.08 -1.18 0.20
N LEU A 120 8.90 -2.14 0.60
CA LEU A 120 9.41 -3.15 -0.30
C LEU A 120 8.38 -4.27 -0.35
N GLN A 121 7.91 -4.62 -1.54
CA GLN A 121 6.80 -5.53 -1.77
C GLN A 121 7.25 -6.68 -2.66
N LEU A 122 6.90 -7.89 -2.25
CA LEU A 122 7.04 -9.12 -3.02
C LEU A 122 5.64 -9.57 -3.41
N ASP A 123 5.41 -9.75 -4.70
CA ASP A 123 4.15 -10.22 -5.27
C ASP A 123 4.31 -11.63 -5.84
N LEU A 124 3.26 -12.44 -5.72
CA LEU A 124 3.20 -13.76 -6.33
C LEU A 124 1.82 -13.96 -6.99
N PRO A 125 1.53 -13.29 -8.11
CA PRO A 125 0.31 -13.47 -8.84
C PRO A 125 0.39 -14.66 -9.82
N LEU A 126 -0.74 -15.33 -9.98
CA LEU A 126 -1.04 -16.24 -11.08
C LEU A 126 -1.78 -15.46 -12.17
N HIS A 127 -1.33 -15.55 -13.40
CA HIS A 127 -1.91 -14.91 -14.57
C HIS A 127 -2.67 -15.94 -15.38
N TYR A 128 -3.89 -15.58 -15.81
CA TYR A 128 -4.66 -16.32 -16.81
C TYR A 128 -4.80 -15.46 -18.08
N TYR A 129 -4.46 -16.01 -19.21
CA TYR A 129 -4.47 -15.36 -20.52
C TYR A 129 -5.62 -15.87 -21.37
N HIS A 130 -6.57 -15.00 -21.64
CA HIS A 130 -7.64 -15.25 -22.60
C HIS A 130 -7.28 -14.60 -23.93
N ARG A 131 -7.17 -15.41 -24.99
CA ARG A 131 -6.83 -14.92 -26.33
C ARG A 131 -8.03 -14.19 -26.95
N LEU A 132 -7.87 -12.94 -27.34
CA LEU A 132 -8.89 -12.14 -28.04
C LEU A 132 -8.69 -12.16 -29.56
N ALA A 133 -7.44 -12.07 -30.00
CA ALA A 133 -7.04 -12.08 -31.39
C ALA A 133 -5.58 -12.52 -31.52
N GLU A 134 -5.04 -12.52 -32.70
CA GLU A 134 -3.62 -12.80 -32.92
C GLU A 134 -2.75 -11.82 -32.14
N HIS A 135 -1.92 -12.34 -31.23
CA HIS A 135 -1.03 -11.58 -30.34
C HIS A 135 -1.71 -10.56 -29.40
N ARG A 136 -3.03 -10.69 -29.18
CA ARG A 136 -3.80 -9.85 -28.25
C ARG A 136 -4.44 -10.72 -27.19
N TYR A 137 -4.20 -10.39 -25.90
CA TYR A 137 -4.72 -11.17 -24.79
C TYR A 137 -5.36 -10.27 -23.75
N LEU A 138 -6.41 -10.77 -23.14
CA LEU A 138 -6.92 -10.27 -21.87
C LEU A 138 -6.28 -11.10 -20.77
N ARG A 139 -5.53 -10.45 -19.88
CA ARG A 139 -4.85 -11.09 -18.76
C ARG A 139 -5.64 -10.82 -17.49
N PHE A 140 -6.07 -11.88 -16.84
CA PHE A 140 -6.60 -11.83 -15.48
C PHE A 140 -5.48 -12.21 -14.53
N MET A 141 -5.44 -11.59 -13.36
CA MET A 141 -4.48 -11.95 -12.35
C MET A 141 -5.14 -12.08 -10.98
N ALA A 142 -4.67 -13.05 -10.20
CA ALA A 142 -5.00 -13.22 -8.80
C ALA A 142 -3.77 -13.77 -8.07
N GLY A 143 -3.54 -13.34 -6.84
CA GLY A 143 -2.39 -13.79 -6.08
C GLY A 143 -2.31 -13.17 -4.71
N VAL A 144 -1.12 -13.30 -4.12
CA VAL A 144 -0.80 -12.77 -2.80
C VAL A 144 0.35 -11.79 -2.88
N TYR A 145 0.43 -10.91 -1.90
CA TYR A 145 1.61 -10.08 -1.71
C TYR A 145 2.04 -10.09 -0.24
N THR A 146 3.32 -9.82 -0.04
CA THR A 146 3.89 -9.46 1.25
C THR A 146 4.70 -8.19 1.11
N ALA A 147 4.70 -7.33 2.13
CA ALA A 147 5.40 -6.06 2.06
C ALA A 147 6.01 -5.69 3.42
N TYR A 148 7.16 -5.00 3.37
CA TYR A 148 7.85 -4.51 4.55
C TYR A 148 8.06 -3.01 4.45
N GLY A 149 7.55 -2.27 5.44
CA GLY A 149 7.63 -0.81 5.52
C GLY A 149 9.05 -0.32 5.80
N VAL A 150 9.61 0.39 4.84
CA VAL A 150 11.01 0.90 4.89
C VAL A 150 11.06 2.39 5.21
N GLY A 151 9.97 3.15 4.98
CA GLY A 151 9.93 4.59 5.22
C GLY A 151 8.52 5.15 5.13
N GLY A 152 8.40 6.44 5.36
CA GLY A 152 7.14 7.16 5.29
C GLY A 152 7.06 8.23 6.37
N ARG A 153 6.07 9.10 6.24
CA ARG A 153 5.86 10.24 7.14
C ARG A 153 4.40 10.33 7.55
N ARG A 154 4.19 10.58 8.83
CA ARG A 154 2.91 10.98 9.41
C ARG A 154 2.97 12.49 9.62
N ARG A 155 2.17 13.25 8.91
CA ARG A 155 2.02 14.69 9.12
C ARG A 155 0.76 14.94 9.93
N THR A 156 0.90 15.63 11.05
CA THR A 156 -0.21 16.10 11.87
C THR A 156 -0.32 17.61 11.73
N ARG A 157 -1.50 18.10 11.39
CA ARG A 157 -1.83 19.53 11.29
C ARG A 157 -3.06 19.81 12.12
N GLY A 158 -3.12 20.94 12.78
CA GLY A 158 -4.27 21.33 13.57
C GLY A 158 -4.36 22.83 13.76
N ASP A 159 -5.55 23.31 14.08
CA ASP A 159 -5.81 24.71 14.38
C ASP A 159 -5.65 25.04 15.87
N GLY A 160 -5.25 24.05 16.67
CA GLY A 160 -5.05 24.16 18.11
C GLY A 160 -3.73 24.81 18.50
N THR A 161 -3.66 25.25 19.73
CA THR A 161 -2.45 25.81 20.34
C THR A 161 -1.71 24.72 21.12
N ALA A 162 -0.53 24.32 20.63
CA ALA A 162 0.48 23.69 21.48
C ALA A 162 1.44 24.80 21.92
N ALA A 163 1.66 24.94 23.24
CA ALA A 163 2.65 25.86 23.81
C ALA A 163 2.57 27.32 23.29
N GLY A 164 1.37 27.86 23.10
CA GLY A 164 1.18 29.23 22.63
C GLY A 164 1.19 29.46 21.12
N GLU A 165 1.41 28.42 20.32
CA GLU A 165 1.30 28.50 18.87
C GLU A 165 -0.15 28.35 18.39
N ARG A 166 -0.53 29.12 17.39
CA ARG A 166 -1.90 29.09 16.82
C ARG A 166 -2.14 27.88 15.90
N LYS A 167 -1.10 27.17 15.52
CA LYS A 167 -1.20 26.02 14.61
C LYS A 167 -0.23 24.91 15.02
N ILE A 168 -0.75 23.71 15.12
CA ILE A 168 0.06 22.51 15.33
C ILE A 168 0.47 22.00 13.96
N SER A 169 1.76 21.86 13.73
CA SER A 169 2.29 21.19 12.53
C SER A 169 3.56 20.44 12.89
N TYR A 170 3.48 19.11 12.92
CA TYR A 170 4.66 18.27 13.13
C TYR A 170 4.63 17.05 12.22
N THR A 171 5.81 16.48 12.01
CA THR A 171 6.00 15.33 11.12
C THR A 171 6.81 14.27 11.84
N ASP A 172 6.27 13.06 11.91
CA ASP A 172 6.91 11.89 12.51
C ASP A 172 7.10 10.78 11.47
N PRO A 173 8.02 9.83 11.69
CA PRO A 173 8.09 8.62 10.88
C PRO A 173 6.81 7.78 11.00
N THR A 174 6.27 7.29 9.87
CA THR A 174 5.08 6.43 9.86
C THR A 174 5.29 5.15 10.66
N PHE A 175 6.48 4.57 10.59
CA PHE A 175 6.85 3.33 11.27
C PHE A 175 7.63 3.55 12.56
N SER A 176 7.24 4.52 13.37
CA SER A 176 7.77 4.72 14.72
C SER A 176 7.30 3.61 15.68
N LEU A 177 7.87 3.56 16.91
CA LEU A 177 7.48 2.57 17.93
C LEU A 177 6.00 2.60 18.29
N SER A 178 5.38 3.78 18.26
CA SER A 178 3.95 4.03 18.50
C SER A 178 3.12 4.13 17.22
N GLY A 179 3.72 3.90 16.04
CA GLY A 179 3.10 4.08 14.76
C GLY A 179 2.54 2.81 14.12
N SER A 180 2.60 2.79 12.81
CA SER A 180 2.06 1.69 12.01
C SER A 180 2.99 0.46 12.03
N ARG A 181 2.41 -0.71 11.78
CA ARG A 181 3.16 -1.95 11.58
C ARG A 181 3.94 -1.88 10.28
N ARG A 182 5.17 -2.41 10.30
CA ARG A 182 6.01 -2.47 9.09
C ARG A 182 5.60 -3.59 8.15
N PHE A 183 5.10 -4.71 8.68
CA PHE A 183 4.72 -5.87 7.88
C PHE A 183 3.28 -5.76 7.42
N ASP A 184 3.06 -5.95 6.12
CA ASP A 184 1.78 -6.00 5.45
C ASP A 184 1.73 -7.24 4.56
N ALA A 185 0.57 -7.88 4.46
CA ALA A 185 0.34 -8.99 3.55
C ALA A 185 -1.13 -8.98 3.13
N GLY A 186 -1.40 -9.47 1.92
CA GLY A 186 -2.75 -9.43 1.40
C GLY A 186 -2.93 -10.16 0.08
N LEU A 187 -4.10 -9.94 -0.49
CA LEU A 187 -4.51 -10.46 -1.77
C LEU A 187 -4.31 -9.40 -2.85
N LYS A 188 -4.04 -9.86 -4.06
CA LYS A 188 -3.88 -9.06 -5.27
C LYS A 188 -4.79 -9.62 -6.35
N ALA A 189 -5.51 -8.75 -7.06
CA ALA A 189 -6.33 -9.12 -8.20
C ALA A 189 -6.28 -8.02 -9.26
N GLY A 190 -6.49 -8.38 -10.54
CA GLY A 190 -6.47 -7.39 -11.59
C GLY A 190 -6.85 -7.95 -12.96
N VAL A 191 -7.01 -7.01 -13.88
CA VAL A 191 -7.25 -7.31 -15.29
C VAL A 191 -6.39 -6.37 -16.15
N ALA A 192 -5.80 -6.90 -17.21
CA ALA A 192 -4.94 -6.14 -18.09
C ALA A 192 -5.11 -6.57 -19.54
N TYR A 193 -4.93 -5.63 -20.42
CA TYR A 193 -4.88 -5.88 -21.86
C TYR A 193 -3.42 -5.93 -22.33
N GLN A 194 -3.08 -7.01 -22.96
CA GLN A 194 -1.77 -7.23 -23.54
C GLN A 194 -1.80 -6.89 -25.05
N PHE A 195 -1.02 -5.88 -25.39
CA PHE A 195 -0.86 -5.45 -26.77
C PHE A 195 -0.03 -6.44 -27.60
N PRO A 196 -0.09 -6.38 -28.94
CA PRO A 196 0.81 -7.14 -29.81
C PRO A 196 2.29 -6.84 -29.59
N THR A 197 2.58 -5.73 -28.93
CA THR A 197 3.92 -5.28 -28.52
C THR A 197 4.33 -5.91 -27.18
N ALA A 198 5.49 -5.51 -26.68
CA ALA A 198 5.98 -5.90 -25.35
C ALA A 198 5.23 -5.24 -24.18
N LEU A 199 4.17 -4.46 -24.46
CA LEU A 199 3.43 -3.69 -23.48
C LEU A 199 2.16 -4.39 -23.04
N THR A 200 1.83 -4.21 -21.77
CA THR A 200 0.55 -4.58 -21.15
C THR A 200 0.06 -3.41 -20.31
N ALA A 201 -1.22 -3.06 -20.41
CA ALA A 201 -1.84 -2.03 -19.57
C ALA A 201 -3.06 -2.62 -18.85
N GLY A 202 -3.25 -2.26 -17.58
CA GLY A 202 -4.33 -2.84 -16.79
C GLY A 202 -4.63 -2.10 -15.50
N VAL A 203 -5.57 -2.67 -14.76
CA VAL A 203 -5.98 -2.21 -13.44
C VAL A 203 -5.72 -3.32 -12.43
N GLU A 204 -5.17 -2.94 -11.28
CA GLU A 204 -4.73 -3.83 -10.23
C GLU A 204 -5.24 -3.33 -8.88
N ALA A 205 -5.83 -4.23 -8.09
CA ALA A 205 -6.26 -3.95 -6.74
C ALA A 205 -5.48 -4.82 -5.74
N ASN A 206 -5.04 -4.21 -4.64
CA ASN A 206 -4.41 -4.90 -3.52
C ASN A 206 -5.29 -4.75 -2.27
N PHE A 207 -5.55 -5.85 -1.58
CA PHE A 207 -6.41 -5.95 -0.41
C PHE A 207 -5.59 -6.48 0.77
N GLY A 208 -5.17 -5.59 1.68
CA GLY A 208 -4.45 -5.97 2.89
C GLY A 208 -5.31 -6.81 3.83
N LEU A 209 -4.73 -7.87 4.36
CA LEU A 209 -5.35 -8.74 5.36
C LEU A 209 -4.90 -8.40 6.78
N LEU A 210 -3.73 -7.78 6.91
CA LEU A 210 -3.16 -7.44 8.20
C LEU A 210 -3.52 -6.01 8.62
N PRO A 211 -3.79 -5.77 9.91
CA PRO A 211 -4.02 -4.43 10.41
C PRO A 211 -2.71 -3.62 10.38
N VAL A 212 -2.78 -2.40 9.87
CA VAL A 212 -1.63 -1.50 9.75
C VAL A 212 -1.28 -0.84 11.09
N ASN A 213 -2.26 -0.62 11.96
CA ASN A 213 -2.06 0.04 13.24
C ASN A 213 -1.57 -0.92 14.31
N ARG A 214 -0.58 -0.50 15.12
CA ARG A 214 -0.04 -1.29 16.24
C ARG A 214 -0.94 -1.31 17.47
N LEU A 215 -1.66 -0.23 17.70
CA LEU A 215 -2.53 -0.05 18.86
C LEU A 215 -3.95 0.15 18.34
N SER A 216 -4.82 -0.80 18.62
CA SER A 216 -6.26 -0.56 18.59
C SER A 216 -6.59 0.18 19.89
N SER A 217 -6.57 1.50 19.87
CA SER A 217 -7.29 2.28 20.87
C SER A 217 -8.70 2.51 20.35
N ASP A 218 -9.66 2.80 21.23
CA ASP A 218 -11.02 3.19 20.84
C ASP A 218 -11.05 4.36 19.84
N PHE A 219 -9.91 5.00 19.62
CA PHE A 219 -9.69 6.13 18.73
C PHE A 219 -9.10 5.75 17.35
N THR A 220 -8.57 4.53 17.15
CA THR A 220 -8.04 4.09 15.84
C THR A 220 -8.68 2.77 15.49
N LYS A 221 -9.69 2.81 14.59
CA LYS A 221 -10.24 1.59 14.00
C LYS A 221 -9.12 0.85 13.26
N GLU A 222 -9.09 -0.48 13.39
CA GLU A 222 -8.15 -1.32 12.65
C GLU A 222 -8.26 -1.03 11.15
N GLY A 223 -7.25 -0.37 10.59
CA GLY A 223 -7.16 -0.10 9.17
C GLY A 223 -6.36 -1.19 8.48
N ARG A 224 -6.84 -1.68 7.34
CA ARG A 224 -6.12 -2.59 6.45
C ARG A 224 -5.87 -1.87 5.14
N ASN A 225 -4.67 -2.00 4.59
CA ASN A 225 -4.33 -1.33 3.34
C ASN A 225 -5.21 -1.80 2.18
N VAL A 226 -5.63 -0.84 1.38
CA VAL A 226 -6.29 -1.09 0.09
C VAL A 226 -5.65 -0.18 -0.94
N SER A 227 -5.43 -0.66 -2.16
CA SER A 227 -5.00 0.19 -3.26
C SER A 227 -5.60 -0.26 -4.59
N LEU A 228 -5.82 0.72 -5.46
CA LEU A 228 -6.26 0.54 -6.83
C LEU A 228 -5.28 1.28 -7.74
N LEU A 229 -4.65 0.56 -8.65
CA LEU A 229 -3.57 1.06 -9.51
C LEU A 229 -3.91 0.85 -10.98
N LEU A 230 -3.66 1.84 -11.79
CA LEU A 230 -3.46 1.68 -13.22
C LEU A 230 -2.02 1.22 -13.44
N THR A 231 -1.81 0.12 -14.14
CA THR A 231 -0.49 -0.51 -14.31
C THR A 231 -0.08 -0.59 -15.77
N PHE A 232 1.21 -0.37 -16.00
CA PHE A 232 1.87 -0.57 -17.29
C PHE A 232 3.04 -1.53 -17.08
N THR A 233 3.05 -2.62 -17.86
CA THR A 233 4.09 -3.65 -17.77
C THR A 233 4.82 -3.73 -19.13
N TYR A 234 6.15 -3.69 -19.08
CA TYR A 234 7.01 -3.90 -20.25
C TYR A 234 7.76 -5.22 -20.09
N HIS A 235 7.66 -6.11 -21.09
CA HIS A 235 8.36 -7.40 -21.13
C HIS A 235 9.59 -7.29 -22.02
N PHE A 236 10.80 -7.54 -21.46
CA PHE A 236 12.08 -7.29 -22.16
C PHE A 236 12.37 -8.31 -23.26
N ASP A 237 12.08 -9.61 -23.05
CA ASP A 237 12.49 -10.70 -23.94
C ASP A 237 11.28 -11.46 -24.51
N ARG A 238 10.27 -10.74 -24.94
CA ARG A 238 9.08 -11.37 -25.45
C ARG A 238 9.30 -11.91 -26.87
N LYS A 239 9.88 -13.10 -26.97
CA LYS A 239 9.69 -13.95 -28.16
C LYS A 239 8.18 -14.22 -28.24
N LYS A 240 7.60 -14.11 -29.45
CA LYS A 240 6.18 -14.40 -29.71
C LYS A 240 5.79 -15.66 -28.94
N ARG A 241 4.82 -15.59 -28.01
CA ARG A 241 4.20 -16.78 -27.43
C ARG A 241 3.92 -17.73 -28.60
N ILE A 242 4.43 -18.96 -28.52
CA ILE A 242 4.26 -19.95 -29.55
C ILE A 242 2.75 -20.10 -29.73
N SER A 243 2.25 -19.59 -30.87
CA SER A 243 0.87 -19.80 -31.25
C SER A 243 0.71 -21.30 -31.42
N ALA A 244 -0.06 -21.96 -30.55
CA ALA A 244 -0.53 -23.29 -30.85
C ALA A 244 -1.19 -23.24 -32.25
N PRO A 245 -0.97 -24.24 -33.08
CA PRO A 245 -1.62 -24.32 -34.41
C PRO A 245 -3.14 -24.16 -34.20
N ALA A 246 -3.76 -23.38 -35.08
CA ALA A 246 -5.19 -23.05 -35.02
C ALA A 246 -6.13 -24.26 -35.26
N ASP A 247 -5.61 -25.46 -35.29
CA ASP A 247 -6.30 -26.66 -35.81
C ASP A 247 -6.61 -27.69 -34.73
N ALA A 248 -7.09 -27.26 -33.56
CA ALA A 248 -7.57 -28.18 -32.54
C ALA A 248 -8.94 -27.76 -32.04
N PHE A 249 -9.93 -27.69 -32.96
CA PHE A 249 -11.38 -27.81 -32.64
C PHE A 249 -12.10 -28.32 -33.87
#